data_dc17a109df7dc65cbff778e2f1fc9648
#
_entry.id   dc17a109df7dc65cbff778e2f1fc9648
#
_cell.length_a   1.000
_cell.length_b   1.000
_cell.length_c   1.000
_cell.angle_alpha   90.00
_cell.angle_beta   90.00
_cell.angle_gamma   90.00
#
_symmetry.space_group_name_H-M   'P 1'
#
loop_
_entity.id
_entity.type
_entity.pdbx_description
1 polymer ?
#
loop_
_entity_poly.entity_id
_entity_poly.type
_entity_poly.pdbx_seq_one_letter_code
_entity_poly.pdbx_strand_id
1 'polypeptide(L)'
;CDGGSFIEYGALAIAAQTRRRSLPDLIANTPADGMVTGIGTVNAGLFGKEKSRCVVMAYDYMVLAGTQGAWNHQKTDRMLALALQLNLPVVLFAEGGGGRPGDIDKPIVAGLNNHTFRQFAALSGKVPVVGIVHGRCFAGNAALLGCSDVVIATEASNIGMSGPARVEG
;
A
#
# COMPACT_ATOMS: atom_id res chain seq x y z
N CYS A 1 -7.53 -8.19 -10.49
CA CYS A 1 -7.52 -7.61 -11.86
C CYS A 1 -7.85 -8.69 -12.88
N ASP A 2 -8.36 -8.26 -14.03
CA ASP A 2 -8.56 -9.15 -15.17
C ASP A 2 -7.22 -9.73 -15.63
N GLY A 3 -7.19 -10.98 -16.10
CA GLY A 3 -5.96 -11.67 -16.49
C GLY A 3 -5.14 -10.87 -17.51
N GLY A 4 -3.84 -10.68 -17.23
CA GLY A 4 -2.91 -9.95 -18.08
C GLY A 4 -3.12 -8.44 -18.19
N SER A 5 -4.05 -7.85 -17.41
CA SER A 5 -4.32 -6.40 -17.47
C SER A 5 -3.45 -5.56 -16.54
N PHE A 6 -2.86 -6.17 -15.52
CA PHE A 6 -2.09 -5.45 -14.50
C PHE A 6 -0.69 -5.08 -14.97
N ILE A 7 -0.36 -3.80 -14.87
CA ILE A 7 0.98 -3.28 -15.14
C ILE A 7 1.55 -2.77 -13.82
N GLU A 8 2.59 -3.43 -13.34
CA GLU A 8 3.24 -3.08 -12.07
C GLU A 8 4.19 -1.90 -12.22
N TYR A 9 4.19 -1.03 -11.22
CA TYR A 9 5.09 0.12 -11.07
C TYR A 9 6.00 -0.07 -9.86
N GLY A 10 7.31 0.15 -10.06
CA GLY A 10 8.29 0.10 -8.98
C GLY A 10 8.59 -1.31 -8.44
N ALA A 11 8.46 -2.34 -9.28
CA ALA A 11 8.75 -3.74 -8.92
C ALA A 11 10.20 -3.96 -8.44
N LEU A 12 11.16 -3.11 -8.87
CA LEU A 12 12.56 -3.23 -8.49
C LEU A 12 12.93 -2.52 -7.19
N ALA A 13 11.98 -1.87 -6.51
CA ALA A 13 12.23 -1.28 -5.20
C ALA A 13 12.56 -2.37 -4.17
N ILE A 14 13.47 -2.06 -3.26
CA ILE A 14 13.84 -2.89 -2.12
C ILE A 14 13.80 -2.04 -0.85
N ALA A 15 13.75 -2.66 0.33
CA ALA A 15 13.74 -1.91 1.59
C ALA A 15 14.97 -1.00 1.75
N ALA A 16 14.78 0.18 2.33
CA ALA A 16 15.83 1.18 2.55
C ALA A 16 16.75 0.79 3.73
N GLN A 17 17.35 -0.39 3.67
CA GLN A 17 18.12 -1.02 4.74
C GLN A 17 19.54 -1.43 4.32
N THR A 18 20.13 -0.78 3.30
CA THR A 18 21.45 -1.15 2.76
C THR A 18 22.58 -1.01 3.80
N ARG A 19 22.38 -0.18 4.83
CA ARG A 19 23.33 -0.04 5.96
C ARG A 19 23.21 -1.17 7.00
N ARG A 20 22.21 -2.04 6.88
CA ARG A 20 21.93 -3.12 7.84
C ARG A 20 21.96 -4.51 7.22
N ARG A 21 21.69 -4.61 5.93
CA ARG A 21 21.53 -5.86 5.19
C ARG A 21 22.28 -5.78 3.87
N SER A 22 22.79 -6.90 3.40
CA SER A 22 23.45 -6.95 2.09
C SER A 22 22.46 -6.74 0.94
N LEU A 23 22.94 -6.22 -0.17
CA LEU A 23 22.11 -6.02 -1.36
C LEU A 23 21.48 -7.32 -1.89
N PRO A 24 22.20 -8.46 -2.00
CA PRO A 24 21.59 -9.73 -2.38
C PRO A 24 20.45 -10.17 -1.46
N ASP A 25 20.63 -9.98 -0.14
CA ASP A 25 19.59 -10.30 0.84
C ASP A 25 18.35 -9.40 0.68
N LEU A 26 18.54 -8.11 0.47
CA LEU A 26 17.43 -7.18 0.23
C LEU A 26 16.66 -7.51 -1.06
N ILE A 27 17.36 -7.82 -2.14
CA ILE A 27 16.75 -8.22 -3.42
C ILE A 27 15.90 -9.49 -3.23
N ALA A 28 16.43 -10.48 -2.51
CA ALA A 28 15.74 -11.76 -2.32
C ALA A 28 14.53 -11.66 -1.36
N ASN A 29 14.63 -10.84 -0.31
CA ASN A 29 13.69 -10.86 0.81
C ASN A 29 12.85 -9.59 0.98
N THR A 30 13.05 -8.57 0.14
CA THR A 30 12.25 -7.34 0.18
C THR A 30 11.78 -6.87 -1.21
N PRO A 31 11.24 -7.78 -2.05
CA PRO A 31 10.80 -7.42 -3.39
C PRO A 31 9.74 -6.32 -3.34
N ALA A 32 9.81 -5.40 -4.29
CA ALA A 32 8.91 -4.26 -4.42
C ALA A 32 8.78 -3.38 -3.14
N ASP A 33 9.71 -3.50 -2.20
CA ASP A 33 9.65 -2.92 -0.85
C ASP A 33 8.36 -3.28 -0.09
N GLY A 34 7.84 -4.50 -0.33
CA GLY A 34 6.61 -5.00 0.30
C GLY A 34 5.32 -4.29 -0.13
N MET A 35 5.35 -3.59 -1.27
CA MET A 35 4.18 -2.92 -1.82
C MET A 35 4.05 -3.17 -3.31
N VAL A 36 3.13 -4.00 -3.71
CA VAL A 36 2.75 -4.20 -5.11
C VAL A 36 1.85 -3.05 -5.53
N THR A 37 2.23 -2.30 -6.55
CA THR A 37 1.47 -1.14 -7.03
C THR A 37 1.37 -1.15 -8.54
N GLY A 38 0.22 -0.79 -9.07
CA GLY A 38 0.05 -0.75 -10.52
C GLY A 38 -1.32 -0.26 -10.96
N ILE A 39 -1.54 -0.36 -12.25
CA ILE A 39 -2.83 -0.08 -12.88
C ILE A 39 -3.28 -1.35 -13.60
N GLY A 40 -4.54 -1.72 -13.39
CA GLY A 40 -5.16 -2.84 -14.06
C GLY A 40 -6.63 -2.58 -14.33
N THR A 41 -7.32 -3.56 -14.90
CA THR A 41 -8.77 -3.52 -15.08
C THR A 41 -9.47 -4.52 -14.17
N VAL A 42 -10.70 -4.22 -13.79
CA VAL A 42 -11.59 -5.11 -13.04
C VAL A 42 -12.92 -5.19 -13.77
N ASN A 43 -13.32 -6.41 -14.16
CA ASN A 43 -14.55 -6.69 -14.90
C ASN A 43 -14.64 -5.94 -16.24
N ALA A 44 -13.54 -5.82 -16.99
CA ALA A 44 -13.52 -5.13 -18.29
C ALA A 44 -14.46 -5.77 -19.34
N GLY A 45 -14.71 -7.06 -19.21
CA GLY A 45 -15.69 -7.76 -20.06
C GLY A 45 -17.14 -7.28 -19.87
N LEU A 46 -17.47 -6.76 -18.68
CA LEU A 46 -18.81 -6.24 -18.36
C LEU A 46 -18.95 -4.73 -18.63
N PHE A 47 -17.92 -3.96 -18.31
CA PHE A 47 -18.00 -2.49 -18.28
C PHE A 47 -17.17 -1.80 -19.36
N GLY A 48 -16.37 -2.56 -20.12
CA GLY A 48 -15.40 -2.04 -21.09
C GLY A 48 -14.10 -1.58 -20.41
N LYS A 49 -12.98 -1.63 -21.15
CA LYS A 49 -11.63 -1.39 -20.62
C LYS A 49 -11.48 -0.02 -19.94
N GLU A 50 -12.00 1.03 -20.57
CA GLU A 50 -11.83 2.40 -20.05
C GLU A 50 -12.51 2.61 -18.70
N LYS A 51 -13.71 2.06 -18.50
CA LYS A 51 -14.48 2.18 -17.25
C LYS A 51 -14.02 1.21 -16.16
N SER A 52 -13.17 0.25 -16.51
CA SER A 52 -12.72 -0.81 -15.60
C SER A 52 -11.32 -0.58 -15.06
N ARG A 53 -10.64 0.48 -15.49
CA ARG A 53 -9.30 0.81 -15.01
C ARG A 53 -9.33 1.27 -13.57
N CYS A 54 -8.39 0.76 -12.78
CA CYS A 54 -8.19 1.21 -11.41
C CYS A 54 -6.70 1.14 -11.02
N VAL A 55 -6.33 1.99 -10.08
CA VAL A 55 -5.06 1.86 -9.36
C VAL A 55 -5.23 0.77 -8.31
N VAL A 56 -4.29 -0.18 -8.28
CA VAL A 56 -4.26 -1.24 -7.27
C VAL A 56 -2.98 -1.10 -6.46
N MET A 57 -3.12 -1.14 -5.15
CA MET A 57 -2.02 -1.12 -4.19
C MET A 57 -2.24 -2.25 -3.19
N ALA A 58 -1.23 -3.10 -3.01
CA ALA A 58 -1.32 -4.24 -2.11
C ALA A 58 -0.05 -4.35 -1.27
N TYR A 59 -0.21 -4.28 0.05
CA TYR A 59 0.87 -4.61 0.96
C TYR A 59 1.11 -6.12 0.95
N ASP A 60 2.36 -6.51 0.76
CA ASP A 60 2.78 -7.90 0.90
C ASP A 60 3.18 -8.18 2.35
N TYR A 61 2.30 -8.88 3.07
CA TYR A 61 2.56 -9.20 4.48
C TYR A 61 3.79 -10.10 4.69
N MET A 62 4.18 -10.88 3.67
CA MET A 62 5.40 -11.71 3.72
C MET A 62 6.67 -10.88 3.70
N VAL A 63 6.61 -9.65 3.20
CA VAL A 63 7.74 -8.73 3.18
C VAL A 63 7.69 -7.84 4.42
N LEU A 64 8.52 -8.15 5.40
CA LEU A 64 8.66 -7.37 6.65
C LEU A 64 7.31 -7.05 7.31
N ALA A 65 6.40 -8.05 7.34
CA ALA A 65 5.04 -7.97 7.89
C ALA A 65 4.18 -6.85 7.29
N GLY A 66 4.33 -6.57 6.00
CA GLY A 66 3.56 -5.53 5.31
C GLY A 66 3.79 -4.11 5.87
N THR A 67 4.93 -3.89 6.55
CA THR A 67 5.23 -2.59 7.17
C THR A 67 5.57 -1.53 6.14
N GLN A 68 5.22 -0.28 6.47
CA GLN A 68 5.40 0.88 5.61
C GLN A 68 6.84 1.38 5.65
N GLY A 69 7.56 1.21 4.56
CA GLY A 69 8.94 1.62 4.38
C GLY A 69 9.10 2.87 3.52
N ALA A 70 10.34 3.32 3.35
CA ALA A 70 10.66 4.55 2.64
C ALA A 70 10.26 4.55 1.17
N TRP A 71 10.64 3.51 0.45
CA TRP A 71 10.32 3.40 -0.97
C TRP A 71 8.87 2.99 -1.20
N ASN A 72 8.33 2.18 -0.29
CA ASN A 72 6.93 1.84 -0.20
C ASN A 72 6.05 3.11 -0.18
N HIS A 73 6.35 4.07 0.71
CA HIS A 73 5.65 5.35 0.74
C HIS A 73 5.78 6.13 -0.57
N GLN A 74 6.97 6.20 -1.18
CA GLN A 74 7.16 6.91 -2.45
C GLN A 74 6.39 6.25 -3.60
N LYS A 75 6.32 4.92 -3.64
CA LYS A 75 5.48 4.20 -4.61
C LYS A 75 4.02 4.55 -4.41
N THR A 76 3.55 4.49 -3.17
CA THR A 76 2.17 4.85 -2.82
C THR A 76 1.87 6.28 -3.24
N ASP A 77 2.70 7.25 -2.88
CA ASP A 77 2.55 8.66 -3.25
C ASP A 77 2.43 8.85 -4.76
N ARG A 78 3.26 8.16 -5.53
CA ARG A 78 3.21 8.19 -6.99
C ARG A 78 1.89 7.64 -7.53
N MET A 79 1.41 6.53 -6.98
CA MET A 79 0.15 5.92 -7.42
C MET A 79 -1.07 6.77 -7.07
N LEU A 80 -1.07 7.42 -5.90
CA LEU A 80 -2.13 8.35 -5.50
C LEU A 80 -2.18 9.58 -6.42
N ALA A 81 -1.01 10.11 -6.79
CA ALA A 81 -0.92 11.20 -7.77
C ALA A 81 -1.47 10.78 -9.15
N LEU A 82 -1.15 9.57 -9.61
CA LEU A 82 -1.69 9.03 -10.86
C LEU A 82 -3.21 8.79 -10.78
N ALA A 83 -3.72 8.30 -9.66
CA ALA A 83 -5.15 8.13 -9.45
C ALA A 83 -5.91 9.45 -9.64
N LEU A 84 -5.42 10.53 -9.02
CA LEU A 84 -6.00 11.86 -9.19
C LEU A 84 -5.87 12.38 -10.61
N GLN A 85 -4.66 12.29 -11.20
CA GLN A 85 -4.39 12.81 -12.53
C GLN A 85 -5.22 12.13 -13.62
N LEU A 86 -5.41 10.80 -13.51
CA LEU A 86 -6.11 9.98 -14.49
C LEU A 86 -7.57 9.71 -14.13
N ASN A 87 -8.03 10.26 -13.00
CA ASN A 87 -9.37 10.06 -12.46
C ASN A 87 -9.73 8.58 -12.32
N LEU A 88 -8.81 7.79 -11.74
CA LEU A 88 -8.97 6.36 -11.54
C LEU A 88 -9.36 6.02 -10.11
N PRO A 89 -10.32 5.11 -9.90
CA PRO A 89 -10.57 4.55 -8.58
C PRO A 89 -9.34 3.82 -8.02
N VAL A 90 -9.27 3.73 -6.71
CA VAL A 90 -8.17 3.07 -5.99
C VAL A 90 -8.68 1.85 -5.24
N VAL A 91 -7.97 0.74 -5.36
CA VAL A 91 -8.17 -0.46 -4.54
C VAL A 91 -6.92 -0.68 -3.70
N LEU A 92 -7.08 -0.69 -2.37
CA LEU A 92 -6.01 -0.91 -1.41
C LEU A 92 -6.22 -2.23 -0.66
N PHE A 93 -5.28 -3.14 -0.75
CA PHE A 93 -5.16 -4.28 0.17
C PHE A 93 -4.23 -3.86 1.31
N ALA A 94 -4.81 -3.72 2.51
CA ALA A 94 -4.23 -2.92 3.59
C ALA A 94 -3.50 -3.72 4.68
N GLU A 95 -3.29 -5.02 4.50
CA GLU A 95 -2.60 -5.86 5.49
C GLU A 95 -1.21 -5.32 5.83
N GLY A 96 -0.93 -5.09 7.11
CA GLY A 96 0.40 -4.67 7.51
C GLY A 96 0.52 -4.17 8.94
N GLY A 97 1.76 -4.13 9.41
CA GLY A 97 2.11 -3.81 10.80
C GLY A 97 2.34 -2.33 11.11
N GLY A 98 2.05 -1.41 10.17
CA GLY A 98 2.32 0.01 10.36
C GLY A 98 3.73 0.44 9.93
N GLY A 99 4.26 1.50 10.52
CA GLY A 99 5.56 2.06 10.15
C GLY A 99 6.73 1.09 10.37
N ARG A 100 7.71 1.10 9.45
CA ARG A 100 8.90 0.25 9.51
C ARG A 100 10.07 0.98 10.16
N PRO A 101 10.50 0.58 11.36
CA PRO A 101 11.58 1.27 12.07
C PRO A 101 12.99 0.96 11.53
N GLY A 102 13.13 -0.02 10.65
CA GLY A 102 14.42 -0.49 10.15
C GLY A 102 14.99 0.24 8.95
N ASP A 103 14.23 1.10 8.31
CA ASP A 103 14.63 1.83 7.10
C ASP A 103 15.47 3.05 7.47
N ILE A 104 16.79 2.82 7.59
CA ILE A 104 17.75 3.84 8.05
C ILE A 104 18.52 4.54 6.93
N ASP A 105 18.33 4.14 5.69
CA ASP A 105 19.01 4.77 4.54
C ASP A 105 18.42 6.13 4.20
N LYS A 106 17.18 6.38 4.62
CA LYS A 106 16.50 7.67 4.45
C LYS A 106 15.89 8.17 5.76
N PRO A 107 16.02 9.46 6.09
CA PRO A 107 15.34 10.07 7.24
C PRO A 107 13.86 10.30 6.87
N ILE A 108 12.98 9.34 7.16
CA ILE A 108 11.57 9.42 6.79
C ILE A 108 10.76 10.21 7.82
N VAL A 109 11.09 10.04 9.10
CA VAL A 109 10.22 10.48 10.21
C VAL A 109 10.53 11.92 10.65
N ALA A 110 11.81 12.29 10.68
CA ALA A 110 12.23 13.58 11.26
C ALA A 110 11.91 14.81 10.40
N GLY A 111 11.58 14.63 9.12
CA GLY A 111 11.36 15.74 8.18
C GLY A 111 9.92 15.93 7.72
N LEU A 112 8.93 15.25 8.31
CA LEU A 112 7.55 15.22 7.79
C LEU A 112 7.48 14.90 6.28
N ASN A 113 8.44 14.13 5.81
CA ASN A 113 8.67 13.86 4.38
C ASN A 113 7.81 12.68 3.88
N ASN A 114 6.74 12.37 4.61
CA ASN A 114 5.76 11.37 4.24
C ASN A 114 4.47 12.07 3.84
N HIS A 115 4.17 12.05 2.55
CA HIS A 115 2.98 12.68 2.00
C HIS A 115 1.80 11.72 1.88
N THR A 116 2.00 10.41 2.07
CA THR A 116 1.05 9.34 1.79
C THR A 116 -0.31 9.57 2.46
N PHE A 117 -0.32 9.85 3.76
CA PHE A 117 -1.59 10.03 4.49
C PHE A 117 -2.38 11.23 3.98
N ARG A 118 -1.69 12.36 3.76
CA ARG A 118 -2.31 13.57 3.22
C ARG A 118 -2.82 13.34 1.80
N GLN A 119 -2.03 12.69 0.95
CA GLN A 119 -2.43 12.41 -0.43
C GLN A 119 -3.59 11.42 -0.48
N PHE A 120 -3.58 10.40 0.38
CA PHE A 120 -4.67 9.44 0.47
C PHE A 120 -5.98 10.11 0.88
N ALA A 121 -5.93 10.93 1.94
CA ALA A 121 -7.10 11.72 2.38
C ALA A 121 -7.59 12.70 1.28
N ALA A 122 -6.68 13.23 0.46
CA ALA A 122 -7.04 14.14 -0.64
C ALA A 122 -7.79 13.47 -1.80
N LEU A 123 -7.86 12.14 -1.84
CA LEU A 123 -8.70 11.40 -2.81
C LEU A 123 -10.19 11.50 -2.48
N SER A 124 -10.53 11.71 -1.21
CA SER A 124 -11.92 11.75 -0.75
C SER A 124 -12.77 12.72 -1.57
N GLY A 125 -13.89 12.23 -2.06
CA GLY A 125 -14.81 12.97 -2.92
C GLY A 125 -14.30 13.25 -4.35
N LYS A 126 -13.12 12.74 -4.74
CA LYS A 126 -12.55 12.92 -6.09
C LYS A 126 -12.54 11.63 -6.89
N VAL A 127 -12.04 10.55 -6.30
CA VAL A 127 -12.05 9.23 -6.91
C VAL A 127 -12.50 8.21 -5.88
N PRO A 128 -13.24 7.16 -6.26
CA PRO A 128 -13.63 6.11 -5.33
C PRO A 128 -12.41 5.37 -4.76
N VAL A 129 -12.42 5.12 -3.46
CA VAL A 129 -11.38 4.35 -2.78
C VAL A 129 -12.00 3.15 -2.06
N VAL A 130 -11.56 1.95 -2.41
CA VAL A 130 -11.98 0.70 -1.77
C VAL A 130 -10.81 0.11 -1.01
N GLY A 131 -10.96 -0.01 0.30
CA GLY A 131 -10.01 -0.70 1.17
C GLY A 131 -10.44 -2.14 1.42
N ILE A 132 -9.52 -3.08 1.27
CA ILE A 132 -9.77 -4.50 1.52
C ILE A 132 -8.81 -4.98 2.59
N VAL A 133 -9.29 -5.77 3.54
CA VAL A 133 -8.47 -6.39 4.57
C VAL A 133 -8.95 -7.80 4.85
N HIS A 134 -8.02 -8.75 4.89
CA HIS A 134 -8.29 -10.15 5.19
C HIS A 134 -7.58 -10.61 6.47
N GLY A 135 -6.45 -10.03 6.80
CA GLY A 135 -5.61 -10.39 7.93
C GLY A 135 -5.39 -9.22 8.90
N ARG A 136 -4.15 -9.03 9.27
CA ARG A 136 -3.73 -8.02 10.26
C ARG A 136 -3.47 -6.68 9.60
N CYS A 137 -4.12 -5.63 10.12
CA CYS A 137 -4.00 -4.27 9.61
C CYS A 137 -3.85 -3.30 10.79
N PHE A 138 -2.64 -2.78 11.02
CA PHE A 138 -2.35 -1.99 12.21
C PHE A 138 -1.71 -0.64 11.89
N ALA A 139 -1.89 0.31 12.81
CA ALA A 139 -1.26 1.63 12.82
C ALA A 139 -1.43 2.36 11.47
N GLY A 140 -0.33 2.68 10.78
CA GLY A 140 -0.37 3.39 9.50
C GLY A 140 -1.18 2.69 8.41
N ASN A 141 -1.16 1.37 8.35
CA ASN A 141 -1.98 0.59 7.42
C ASN A 141 -3.48 0.75 7.76
N ALA A 142 -3.84 0.69 9.04
CA ALA A 142 -5.21 0.91 9.49
C ALA A 142 -5.69 2.35 9.24
N ALA A 143 -4.80 3.33 9.39
CA ALA A 143 -5.11 4.72 9.06
C ALA A 143 -5.45 4.91 7.58
N LEU A 144 -4.69 4.28 6.67
CA LEU A 144 -4.99 4.32 5.24
C LEU A 144 -6.30 3.58 4.91
N LEU A 145 -6.53 2.42 5.54
CA LEU A 145 -7.79 1.69 5.39
C LEU A 145 -8.99 2.56 5.80
N GLY A 146 -8.85 3.30 6.92
CA GLY A 146 -9.89 4.21 7.42
C GLY A 146 -10.18 5.43 6.54
N CYS A 147 -9.29 5.75 5.59
CA CYS A 147 -9.52 6.80 4.59
C CYS A 147 -10.30 6.30 3.35
N SER A 148 -10.66 5.03 3.28
CA SER A 148 -11.40 4.46 2.15
C SER A 148 -12.89 4.81 2.21
N ASP A 149 -13.52 5.01 1.05
CA ASP A 149 -14.97 5.24 0.96
C ASP A 149 -15.76 3.97 1.27
N VAL A 150 -15.19 2.81 0.90
CA VAL A 150 -15.76 1.49 1.19
C VAL A 150 -14.68 0.61 1.77
N VAL A 151 -14.97 -0.03 2.89
CA VAL A 151 -14.08 -1.01 3.53
C VAL A 151 -14.72 -2.40 3.46
N ILE A 152 -13.97 -3.34 2.91
CA ILE A 152 -14.33 -4.76 2.87
C ILE A 152 -13.37 -5.51 3.82
N ALA A 153 -13.90 -5.95 4.95
CA ALA A 153 -13.16 -6.72 5.94
C ALA A 153 -13.70 -8.14 6.00
N THR A 154 -12.81 -9.13 5.95
CA THR A 154 -13.24 -10.51 6.19
C THR A 154 -13.37 -10.79 7.69
N GLU A 155 -14.06 -11.85 8.04
CA GLU A 155 -14.29 -12.25 9.44
C GLU A 155 -12.97 -12.48 10.21
N ALA A 156 -11.91 -12.91 9.53
CA ALA A 156 -10.59 -13.14 10.10
C ALA A 156 -9.74 -11.86 10.25
N SER A 157 -10.27 -10.70 9.87
CA SER A 157 -9.52 -9.43 9.93
C SER A 157 -9.33 -8.97 11.36
N ASN A 158 -8.16 -8.42 11.64
CA ASN A 158 -7.87 -7.74 12.89
C ASN A 158 -7.31 -6.33 12.57
N ILE A 159 -8.08 -5.30 12.93
CA ILE A 159 -7.80 -3.91 12.58
C ILE A 159 -7.62 -3.11 13.86
N GLY A 160 -6.52 -2.38 13.98
CA GLY A 160 -6.28 -1.55 15.16
C GLY A 160 -5.21 -0.49 14.95
N MET A 161 -5.24 0.57 15.76
CA MET A 161 -4.23 1.63 15.73
C MET A 161 -2.94 1.24 16.45
N SER A 162 -2.98 0.22 17.31
CA SER A 162 -1.80 -0.34 17.99
C SER A 162 -1.55 -1.77 17.51
N GLY A 163 -0.29 -2.21 17.56
CA GLY A 163 0.05 -3.59 17.26
C GLY A 163 -0.60 -4.58 18.26
N PRO A 164 -0.77 -5.85 17.88
CA PRO A 164 -1.51 -6.85 18.65
C PRO A 164 -1.01 -7.01 20.09
N ALA A 165 0.29 -6.94 20.31
CA ALA A 165 0.89 -7.04 21.66
C ALA A 165 0.45 -5.94 22.65
N ARG A 166 -0.18 -4.85 22.16
CA ARG A 166 -0.71 -3.78 23.00
C ARG A 166 -2.23 -3.84 23.14
N VAL A 167 -2.89 -4.61 22.30
CA VAL A 167 -4.36 -4.76 22.30
C VAL A 167 -4.77 -6.02 23.03
N GLU A 168 -3.95 -7.05 22.97
CA GLU A 168 -4.21 -8.35 23.58
C GLU A 168 -3.69 -8.45 25.05
N GLY A 169 -2.96 -7.43 25.55
CA GLY A 169 -2.50 -7.31 26.95
C GLY A 169 -1.26 -8.11 27.24
#